data_15a2ee04e7b3fce1d6645f9a6871c10a
#
_entry.id   15a2ee04e7b3fce1d6645f9a6871c10a
#
_cell.length_a   1.000
_cell.length_b   1.000
_cell.length_c   1.000
_cell.angle_alpha   90.00
_cell.angle_beta   90.00
_cell.angle_gamma   90.00
#
_symmetry.space_group_name_H-M   'P 1'
#
loop_
_entity.id
_entity.type
_entity.pdbx_description
1 polymer ?
#
loop_
_entity_poly.entity_id
_entity_poly.type
_entity_poly.pdbx_seq_one_letter_code
_entity_poly.pdbx_strand_id
1 'polypeptide(L)'
;MKLKSFFLLACAVLASSANGQTESNRVATKGFAMFAADDTFHPYEFTRHAVGDNDIQIDILYAGICHSDLHAAWDEQKEQGLHATYPIVPGHEIAGRVSKVGKNVTKFKVGDFAGVGCMVNACGHCASCEADKEQFCENGTTFTYNSPDRYHNGENAMGGYSNNIVVSENFAIKIPETADMKRVAPLLCAGVTTWSPIHFSKVKKGDKVGVAGYGGLGHMAVQYLVDLGAEVTVFDRTEEKRADAARMGAMRYVNVTNPEELKDLNNSFDFILSTIPANYEPIMYLAMLKMGGELAIVGLPDKSTLNIANMAFLSQRKVYGSLIGGIKETQEMLDYSVKHGIYPEVVIINADEKEIDKAWKNVSDGNVKFRYVIDMSTIK
;
A
#
# COMPACT_ATOMS: atom_id res chain seq x y z
N MET A 1 72.86 -33.17 -8.23
CA MET A 1 72.11 -33.54 -7.02
C MET A 1 71.24 -32.32 -6.64
N LYS A 2 69.93 -32.33 -6.95
CA LYS A 2 68.99 -31.22 -6.68
C LYS A 2 68.01 -31.69 -5.61
N LEU A 3 68.11 -31.10 -4.42
CA LEU A 3 67.13 -31.25 -3.34
C LEU A 3 65.83 -30.51 -3.67
N LYS A 4 64.75 -31.25 -3.68
CA LYS A 4 63.37 -30.63 -3.78
C LYS A 4 62.82 -30.51 -2.36
N SER A 5 62.65 -29.28 -1.90
CA SER A 5 61.89 -28.97 -0.69
C SER A 5 60.39 -28.99 -0.97
N PHE A 6 59.70 -29.88 -0.24
CA PHE A 6 58.23 -29.89 -0.20
C PHE A 6 57.77 -28.87 0.84
N PHE A 7 57.06 -27.82 0.40
CA PHE A 7 56.27 -26.98 1.29
C PHE A 7 54.85 -27.53 1.36
N LEU A 8 54.48 -28.04 2.52
CA LEU A 8 53.10 -28.36 2.85
C LEU A 8 52.40 -27.03 3.20
N LEU A 9 51.46 -26.63 2.35
CA LEU A 9 50.55 -25.53 2.62
C LEU A 9 49.34 -26.08 3.40
N ALA A 10 49.27 -25.79 4.71
CA ALA A 10 48.09 -26.09 5.52
C ALA A 10 47.01 -25.06 5.18
N CYS A 11 46.01 -25.47 4.40
CA CYS A 11 44.77 -24.70 4.26
C CYS A 11 43.95 -24.78 5.55
N ALA A 12 44.03 -23.73 6.37
CA ALA A 12 43.07 -23.51 7.43
C ALA A 12 41.71 -23.13 6.79
N VAL A 13 40.78 -24.06 6.79
CA VAL A 13 39.39 -23.81 6.45
C VAL A 13 38.78 -23.01 7.62
N LEU A 14 38.69 -21.69 7.47
CA LEU A 14 37.84 -20.87 8.31
C LEU A 14 36.41 -21.22 7.96
N ALA A 15 35.80 -22.09 8.74
CA ALA A 15 34.34 -22.25 8.73
C ALA A 15 33.73 -20.96 9.24
N SER A 16 33.23 -20.12 8.32
CA SER A 16 32.32 -19.06 8.66
C SER A 16 31.07 -19.71 9.22
N SER A 17 30.83 -19.51 10.52
CA SER A 17 29.58 -19.84 11.17
C SER A 17 28.50 -18.91 10.59
N ALA A 18 27.91 -19.33 9.46
CA ALA A 18 26.60 -18.79 9.06
C ALA A 18 25.66 -19.09 10.22
N ASN A 19 25.05 -18.02 10.79
CA ASN A 19 23.99 -18.16 11.76
C ASN A 19 22.80 -18.85 11.08
N GLY A 20 22.82 -20.19 11.08
CA GLY A 20 21.66 -21.00 10.77
C GLY A 20 20.61 -20.76 11.86
N GLN A 21 19.62 -19.95 11.63
CA GLN A 21 18.39 -20.02 12.39
C GLN A 21 17.90 -21.46 12.23
N THR A 22 17.92 -22.22 13.32
CA THR A 22 17.50 -23.60 13.31
C THR A 22 16.04 -23.67 12.87
N GLU A 23 15.67 -24.57 11.96
CA GLU A 23 14.31 -24.77 11.45
C GLU A 23 13.25 -24.88 12.56
N SER A 24 13.65 -25.29 13.76
CA SER A 24 12.79 -25.45 14.94
C SER A 24 12.14 -24.18 15.46
N ASN A 25 12.54 -22.97 15.04
CA ASN A 25 12.04 -21.70 15.57
C ASN A 25 11.20 -20.90 14.55
N ARG A 26 10.97 -21.44 13.36
CA ARG A 26 10.12 -20.78 12.35
C ARG A 26 8.67 -20.69 12.84
N VAL A 27 7.96 -19.64 12.41
CA VAL A 27 6.58 -19.40 12.81
C VAL A 27 5.63 -20.07 11.83
N ALA A 28 4.89 -21.06 12.29
CA ALA A 28 3.84 -21.71 11.50
C ALA A 28 2.73 -20.71 11.15
N THR A 29 2.28 -20.72 9.90
CA THR A 29 1.33 -19.76 9.36
C THR A 29 0.31 -20.48 8.48
N LYS A 30 -0.96 -20.12 8.63
CA LYS A 30 -2.06 -20.50 7.73
C LYS A 30 -2.53 -19.28 6.96
N GLY A 31 -2.90 -19.46 5.72
CA GLY A 31 -3.37 -18.36 4.88
C GLY A 31 -4.06 -18.86 3.62
N PHE A 32 -4.19 -17.95 2.67
CA PHE A 32 -4.75 -18.23 1.36
C PHE A 32 -3.74 -17.81 0.29
N ALA A 33 -3.47 -18.71 -0.65
CA ALA A 33 -2.54 -18.49 -1.73
C ALA A 33 -3.16 -18.78 -3.10
N MET A 34 -2.62 -18.12 -4.12
CA MET A 34 -2.78 -18.49 -5.53
C MET A 34 -1.49 -19.16 -6.01
N PHE A 35 -1.64 -20.12 -6.93
CA PHE A 35 -0.53 -20.92 -7.47
C PHE A 35 -0.23 -20.60 -8.95
N ALA A 36 -1.07 -19.79 -9.59
CA ALA A 36 -0.90 -19.28 -10.94
C ALA A 36 -1.70 -17.99 -11.12
N ALA A 37 -1.46 -17.24 -12.20
CA ALA A 37 -2.12 -15.97 -12.50
C ALA A 37 -3.63 -16.09 -12.75
N ASP A 38 -4.08 -17.23 -13.25
CA ASP A 38 -5.48 -17.54 -13.57
C ASP A 38 -6.15 -18.45 -12.52
N ASP A 39 -5.53 -18.60 -11.35
CA ASP A 39 -6.01 -19.44 -10.26
C ASP A 39 -7.02 -18.69 -9.37
N THR A 40 -7.65 -19.44 -8.46
CA THR A 40 -8.44 -18.95 -7.32
C THR A 40 -7.66 -19.13 -6.03
N PHE A 41 -8.19 -18.64 -4.92
CA PHE A 41 -7.55 -18.84 -3.63
C PHE A 41 -7.73 -20.25 -3.09
N HIS A 42 -6.64 -20.78 -2.52
CA HIS A 42 -6.62 -22.08 -1.82
C HIS A 42 -6.07 -21.90 -0.40
N PRO A 43 -6.57 -22.63 0.59
CA PRO A 43 -5.91 -22.72 1.90
C PRO A 43 -4.46 -23.15 1.73
N TYR A 44 -3.57 -22.46 2.43
CA TYR A 44 -2.12 -22.68 2.30
C TYR A 44 -1.43 -22.59 3.66
N GLU A 45 -0.66 -23.61 3.99
CA GLU A 45 0.17 -23.64 5.19
C GLU A 45 1.64 -23.42 4.82
N PHE A 46 2.28 -22.51 5.52
CA PHE A 46 3.68 -22.18 5.30
C PHE A 46 4.37 -21.76 6.60
N THR A 47 5.63 -21.40 6.53
CA THR A 47 6.35 -20.89 7.71
C THR A 47 6.99 -19.55 7.40
N ARG A 48 6.98 -18.65 8.37
CA ARG A 48 7.75 -17.41 8.33
C ARG A 48 9.09 -17.59 9.06
N HIS A 49 10.02 -16.67 8.83
CA HIS A 49 11.25 -16.62 9.63
C HIS A 49 10.96 -16.53 11.13
N ALA A 50 11.90 -16.96 11.96
CA ALA A 50 11.78 -16.83 13.40
C ALA A 50 11.69 -15.36 13.81
N VAL A 51 11.03 -15.10 14.96
CA VAL A 51 11.03 -13.75 15.55
C VAL A 51 12.45 -13.41 16.00
N GLY A 52 13.08 -12.50 15.28
CA GLY A 52 14.43 -12.02 15.57
C GLY A 52 14.47 -11.04 16.75
N ASP A 53 15.67 -10.59 17.10
CA ASP A 53 15.88 -9.71 18.25
C ASP A 53 15.13 -8.37 18.17
N ASN A 54 14.91 -7.85 16.96
CA ASN A 54 14.24 -6.56 16.71
C ASN A 54 12.87 -6.73 16.06
N ASP A 55 12.34 -7.97 16.00
CA ASP A 55 11.09 -8.27 15.34
C ASP A 55 9.94 -8.41 16.32
N ILE A 56 8.74 -8.21 15.79
CA ILE A 56 7.48 -8.55 16.45
C ILE A 56 6.73 -9.57 15.62
N GLN A 57 5.97 -10.44 16.27
CA GLN A 57 4.94 -11.25 15.65
C GLN A 57 3.60 -10.58 15.92
N ILE A 58 2.81 -10.42 14.86
CA ILE A 58 1.45 -9.90 14.92
C ILE A 58 0.51 -11.02 14.52
N ASP A 59 -0.45 -11.35 15.38
CA ASP A 59 -1.58 -12.18 15.03
C ASP A 59 -2.58 -11.29 14.29
N ILE A 60 -2.84 -11.61 13.03
CA ILE A 60 -3.63 -10.76 12.12
C ILE A 60 -5.11 -10.93 12.46
N LEU A 61 -5.78 -9.82 12.73
CA LEU A 61 -7.22 -9.76 12.96
C LEU A 61 -7.97 -9.37 11.68
N TYR A 62 -7.43 -8.39 10.94
CA TYR A 62 -8.06 -7.85 9.74
C TYR A 62 -7.03 -7.64 8.63
N ALA A 63 -7.38 -8.04 7.41
CA ALA A 63 -6.60 -7.82 6.20
C ALA A 63 -7.47 -7.14 5.14
N GLY A 64 -7.08 -5.95 4.68
CA GLY A 64 -7.77 -5.26 3.60
C GLY A 64 -7.46 -5.85 2.24
N ILE A 65 -8.39 -5.69 1.29
CA ILE A 65 -8.23 -6.07 -0.12
C ILE A 65 -7.98 -4.80 -0.94
N CYS A 66 -6.85 -4.75 -1.61
CA CYS A 66 -6.45 -3.67 -2.48
C CYS A 66 -6.41 -4.11 -3.95
N HIS A 67 -6.64 -3.19 -4.87
CA HIS A 67 -6.50 -3.47 -6.31
C HIS A 67 -5.06 -3.88 -6.68
N SER A 68 -4.06 -3.40 -5.94
CA SER A 68 -2.66 -3.81 -6.12
C SER A 68 -2.42 -5.28 -5.82
N ASP A 69 -3.21 -5.91 -4.94
CA ASP A 69 -3.15 -7.35 -4.69
C ASP A 69 -3.52 -8.14 -5.95
N LEU A 70 -4.56 -7.67 -6.67
CA LEU A 70 -5.02 -8.27 -7.93
C LEU A 70 -3.94 -8.15 -9.01
N HIS A 71 -3.42 -6.94 -9.22
CA HIS A 71 -2.36 -6.70 -10.20
C HIS A 71 -1.16 -7.62 -10.00
N ALA A 72 -0.72 -7.78 -8.75
CA ALA A 72 0.43 -8.61 -8.42
C ALA A 72 0.13 -10.11 -8.59
N ALA A 73 -1.01 -10.60 -8.08
CA ALA A 73 -1.30 -12.04 -8.11
C ALA A 73 -1.78 -12.53 -9.49
N TRP A 74 -2.34 -11.64 -10.32
CA TRP A 74 -2.69 -11.96 -11.72
C TRP A 74 -1.54 -11.69 -12.71
N ASP A 75 -0.34 -11.33 -12.20
CA ASP A 75 0.86 -11.06 -13.03
C ASP A 75 0.62 -9.99 -14.11
N GLU A 76 -0.25 -9.02 -13.83
CA GLU A 76 -0.63 -7.99 -14.81
C GLU A 76 0.46 -6.97 -15.07
N GLN A 77 1.44 -6.86 -14.18
CA GLN A 77 2.55 -5.89 -14.28
C GLN A 77 3.84 -6.50 -14.84
N LYS A 78 3.77 -7.68 -15.46
CA LYS A 78 4.93 -8.36 -16.05
C LYS A 78 5.61 -7.58 -17.17
N GLU A 79 4.86 -6.80 -17.96
CA GLU A 79 5.43 -5.93 -19.00
C GLU A 79 6.26 -4.77 -18.39
N GLN A 80 6.02 -4.41 -17.14
CA GLN A 80 6.80 -3.44 -16.37
C GLN A 80 7.97 -4.08 -15.60
N GLY A 81 8.19 -5.40 -15.78
CA GLY A 81 9.25 -6.17 -15.14
C GLY A 81 8.91 -6.61 -13.71
N LEU A 82 7.66 -6.49 -13.28
CA LEU A 82 7.17 -6.95 -12.00
C LEU A 82 6.45 -8.28 -12.18
N HIS A 83 7.12 -9.37 -11.83
CA HIS A 83 6.61 -10.73 -12.01
C HIS A 83 6.06 -11.31 -10.71
N ALA A 84 4.96 -12.04 -10.80
CA ALA A 84 4.44 -12.82 -9.69
C ALA A 84 5.35 -14.03 -9.40
N THR A 85 5.59 -14.32 -8.14
CA THR A 85 6.26 -15.53 -7.66
C THR A 85 5.24 -16.40 -6.93
N TYR A 86 4.92 -17.55 -7.49
CA TYR A 86 3.95 -18.47 -6.91
C TYR A 86 4.61 -19.56 -6.06
N PRO A 87 3.94 -20.07 -4.98
CA PRO A 87 2.66 -19.57 -4.47
C PRO A 87 2.77 -18.13 -3.94
N ILE A 88 1.73 -17.32 -4.17
CA ILE A 88 1.65 -15.96 -3.68
C ILE A 88 0.54 -15.85 -2.60
N VAL A 89 0.88 -15.31 -1.44
CA VAL A 89 -0.06 -14.90 -0.39
C VAL A 89 -0.08 -13.38 -0.39
N PRO A 90 -1.13 -12.73 -0.93
CA PRO A 90 -1.19 -11.27 -1.00
C PRO A 90 -1.61 -10.62 0.33
N GLY A 91 -1.83 -9.30 0.28
CA GLY A 91 -2.30 -8.51 1.42
C GLY A 91 -1.20 -7.66 2.05
N HIS A 92 -1.36 -6.34 1.91
CA HIS A 92 -0.45 -5.32 2.46
C HIS A 92 -1.21 -4.28 3.29
N GLU A 93 -2.38 -4.62 3.74
CA GLU A 93 -3.25 -3.81 4.60
C GLU A 93 -3.57 -4.65 5.84
N ILE A 94 -2.70 -4.63 6.84
CA ILE A 94 -2.73 -5.58 7.97
C ILE A 94 -2.98 -4.84 9.27
N ALA A 95 -3.95 -5.30 10.04
CA ALA A 95 -4.19 -4.86 11.41
C ALA A 95 -4.35 -6.07 12.34
N GLY A 96 -3.65 -6.07 13.47
CA GLY A 96 -3.64 -7.22 14.38
C GLY A 96 -3.15 -6.88 15.77
N ARG A 97 -2.81 -7.91 16.51
CA ARG A 97 -2.34 -7.83 17.90
C ARG A 97 -0.96 -8.46 18.01
N VAL A 98 -0.04 -7.77 18.67
CA VAL A 98 1.30 -8.28 18.95
C VAL A 98 1.19 -9.47 19.90
N SER A 99 1.68 -10.63 19.44
CA SER A 99 1.69 -11.89 20.19
C SER A 99 3.08 -12.27 20.71
N LYS A 100 4.15 -11.76 20.07
CA LYS A 100 5.52 -11.98 20.50
C LYS A 100 6.40 -10.78 20.14
N VAL A 101 7.43 -10.54 20.95
CA VAL A 101 8.42 -9.46 20.72
C VAL A 101 9.82 -10.00 20.90
N GLY A 102 10.76 -9.53 20.07
CA GLY A 102 12.20 -9.79 20.21
C GLY A 102 12.78 -9.03 21.41
N LYS A 103 13.97 -9.45 21.84
CA LYS A 103 14.59 -8.93 23.08
C LYS A 103 15.00 -7.45 23.02
N ASN A 104 15.22 -6.91 21.83
CA ASN A 104 15.60 -5.51 21.62
C ASN A 104 14.40 -4.60 21.28
N VAL A 105 13.20 -5.16 21.13
CA VAL A 105 11.99 -4.40 20.80
C VAL A 105 11.65 -3.43 21.89
N THR A 106 11.43 -2.19 21.54
CA THR A 106 11.13 -1.08 22.47
C THR A 106 9.83 -0.35 22.18
N LYS A 107 9.36 -0.39 20.91
CA LYS A 107 8.16 0.33 20.47
C LYS A 107 6.86 -0.42 20.81
N PHE A 108 6.94 -1.73 21.00
CA PHE A 108 5.79 -2.61 21.18
C PHE A 108 5.97 -3.54 22.37
N LYS A 109 4.85 -3.95 22.95
CA LYS A 109 4.75 -5.06 23.91
C LYS A 109 3.65 -6.04 23.47
N VAL A 110 3.70 -7.25 23.99
CA VAL A 110 2.64 -8.25 23.77
C VAL A 110 1.29 -7.68 24.22
N GLY A 111 0.29 -7.82 23.35
CA GLY A 111 -1.05 -7.30 23.54
C GLY A 111 -1.32 -5.95 22.87
N ASP A 112 -0.31 -5.18 22.47
CA ASP A 112 -0.51 -3.94 21.71
C ASP A 112 -1.17 -4.23 20.36
N PHE A 113 -1.95 -3.28 19.85
CA PHE A 113 -2.40 -3.31 18.47
C PHE A 113 -1.30 -2.76 17.54
N ALA A 114 -1.07 -3.47 16.46
CA ALA A 114 -0.09 -3.13 15.45
C ALA A 114 -0.60 -3.42 14.04
N GLY A 115 -0.10 -2.67 13.07
CA GLY A 115 -0.40 -2.89 11.67
C GLY A 115 0.85 -2.94 10.82
N VAL A 116 0.72 -3.49 9.62
CA VAL A 116 1.76 -3.49 8.58
C VAL A 116 1.13 -3.00 7.28
N GLY A 117 1.76 -2.00 6.68
CA GLY A 117 1.37 -1.46 5.39
C GLY A 117 2.06 -2.16 4.23
N CYS A 118 2.45 -1.38 3.23
CA CYS A 118 2.97 -1.91 1.97
C CYS A 118 4.42 -2.41 2.03
N MET A 119 5.16 -2.16 3.13
CA MET A 119 6.58 -2.48 3.26
C MET A 119 6.86 -3.23 4.55
N VAL A 120 7.81 -4.16 4.49
CA VAL A 120 8.29 -4.92 5.65
C VAL A 120 9.77 -4.70 5.94
N ASN A 121 10.54 -4.16 4.98
CA ASN A 121 11.97 -3.90 5.19
C ASN A 121 12.53 -2.88 4.19
N ALA A 122 13.61 -2.21 4.58
CA ALA A 122 14.47 -1.35 3.77
C ALA A 122 15.86 -1.27 4.41
N CYS A 123 16.83 -0.62 3.76
CA CYS A 123 18.20 -0.61 4.28
C CYS A 123 18.40 0.25 5.54
N GLY A 124 17.54 1.24 5.79
CA GLY A 124 17.57 2.10 6.98
C GLY A 124 18.71 3.14 7.04
N HIS A 125 19.60 3.22 6.02
CA HIS A 125 20.79 4.07 6.09
C HIS A 125 21.14 4.80 4.78
N CYS A 126 20.36 4.66 3.72
CA CYS A 126 20.52 5.51 2.52
C CYS A 126 19.80 6.85 2.70
N ALA A 127 20.09 7.81 1.83
CA ALA A 127 19.52 9.14 1.93
C ALA A 127 17.98 9.15 1.95
N SER A 128 17.36 8.28 1.19
CA SER A 128 15.90 8.13 1.19
C SER A 128 15.36 7.60 2.52
N CYS A 129 15.98 6.55 3.09
CA CYS A 129 15.58 6.00 4.39
C CYS A 129 15.80 7.00 5.54
N GLU A 130 16.93 7.72 5.54
CA GLU A 130 17.23 8.76 6.55
C GLU A 130 16.26 9.95 6.45
N ALA A 131 15.62 10.14 5.29
CA ALA A 131 14.58 11.13 5.06
C ALA A 131 13.15 10.63 5.34
N ASP A 132 12.98 9.49 6.02
CA ASP A 132 11.68 8.84 6.27
C ASP A 132 10.91 8.51 4.95
N LYS A 133 11.65 8.10 3.91
CA LYS A 133 11.16 7.77 2.57
C LYS A 133 11.58 6.35 2.16
N GLU A 134 11.32 5.38 3.03
CA GLU A 134 11.75 3.98 2.85
C GLU A 134 11.20 3.36 1.57
N GLN A 135 10.04 3.83 1.07
CA GLN A 135 9.47 3.40 -0.21
C GLN A 135 10.36 3.71 -1.41
N PHE A 136 11.31 4.63 -1.26
CA PHE A 136 12.32 4.99 -2.26
C PHE A 136 13.73 4.55 -1.87
N CYS A 137 13.86 3.51 -1.05
CA CYS A 137 15.15 3.00 -0.61
C CYS A 137 16.08 2.74 -1.81
N GLU A 138 17.25 3.39 -1.83
CA GLU A 138 18.23 3.29 -2.92
C GLU A 138 18.80 1.86 -3.09
N ASN A 139 18.74 1.08 -2.01
CA ASN A 139 19.14 -0.33 -2.00
C ASN A 139 17.96 -1.29 -2.24
N GLY A 140 16.78 -0.75 -2.54
CA GLY A 140 15.54 -1.49 -2.76
C GLY A 140 14.76 -1.76 -1.48
N THR A 141 13.46 -1.55 -1.56
CA THR A 141 12.48 -1.81 -0.50
C THR A 141 11.99 -3.24 -0.59
N THR A 142 11.78 -3.91 0.53
CA THR A 142 11.05 -5.18 0.59
C THR A 142 9.58 -4.91 0.84
N PHE A 143 8.75 -5.21 -0.13
CA PHE A 143 7.29 -5.08 0.00
C PHE A 143 6.71 -6.25 0.82
N THR A 144 5.49 -6.08 1.30
CA THR A 144 4.85 -6.99 2.26
C THR A 144 4.55 -8.38 1.67
N TYR A 145 4.49 -8.49 0.34
CA TYR A 145 4.39 -9.76 -0.37
C TYR A 145 5.03 -9.66 -1.76
N ASN A 146 5.24 -10.81 -2.40
CA ASN A 146 5.84 -10.92 -3.74
C ASN A 146 7.17 -10.15 -3.88
N SER A 147 7.97 -10.16 -2.84
CA SER A 147 9.21 -9.40 -2.77
C SER A 147 10.28 -10.21 -2.04
N PRO A 148 11.46 -10.44 -2.65
CA PRO A 148 12.55 -11.12 -1.97
C PRO A 148 13.05 -10.30 -0.77
N ASP A 149 13.00 -10.88 0.42
CA ASP A 149 13.54 -10.23 1.62
C ASP A 149 15.01 -10.55 1.79
N ARG A 150 15.86 -9.63 1.35
CA ARG A 150 17.31 -9.75 1.46
C ARG A 150 17.82 -9.85 2.91
N TYR A 151 17.04 -9.41 3.87
CA TYR A 151 17.38 -9.44 5.29
C TYR A 151 16.99 -10.77 5.95
N HIS A 152 16.21 -11.59 5.23
CA HIS A 152 15.81 -12.94 5.63
C HIS A 152 16.13 -13.95 4.51
N ASN A 153 17.42 -14.05 4.15
CA ASN A 153 17.98 -15.02 3.18
C ASN A 153 17.34 -14.98 1.77
N GLY A 154 16.69 -13.87 1.39
CA GLY A 154 16.03 -13.73 0.11
C GLY A 154 14.71 -14.52 0.00
N GLU A 155 14.14 -14.96 1.12
CA GLU A 155 12.81 -15.58 1.14
C GLU A 155 11.78 -14.62 0.55
N ASN A 156 10.86 -15.13 -0.27
CA ASN A 156 9.79 -14.30 -0.80
C ASN A 156 8.81 -13.90 0.31
N ALA A 157 8.59 -12.62 0.48
CA ALA A 157 7.65 -12.10 1.47
C ALA A 157 6.23 -12.59 1.15
N MET A 158 5.51 -13.00 2.18
CA MET A 158 4.12 -13.45 2.14
C MET A 158 3.24 -12.49 2.92
N GLY A 159 2.11 -12.10 2.35
CA GLY A 159 1.25 -11.03 2.85
C GLY A 159 0.28 -11.41 3.97
N GLY A 160 -0.69 -10.52 4.13
CA GLY A 160 -1.64 -10.52 5.24
C GLY A 160 -2.87 -11.38 5.05
N TYR A 161 -3.06 -12.06 3.90
CA TYR A 161 -4.13 -13.06 3.80
C TYR A 161 -3.71 -14.32 4.53
N SER A 162 -3.31 -14.15 5.79
CA SER A 162 -2.77 -15.16 6.67
C SER A 162 -3.03 -14.80 8.13
N ASN A 163 -2.89 -15.78 9.03
CA ASN A 163 -3.21 -15.60 10.44
C ASN A 163 -2.14 -14.86 11.26
N ASN A 164 -0.93 -14.69 10.74
CA ASN A 164 0.13 -13.95 11.42
C ASN A 164 1.14 -13.33 10.44
N ILE A 165 1.95 -12.39 10.93
CA ILE A 165 3.13 -11.86 10.24
C ILE A 165 4.25 -11.62 11.25
N VAL A 166 5.50 -11.82 10.83
CA VAL A 166 6.70 -11.43 11.57
C VAL A 166 7.36 -10.28 10.82
N VAL A 167 7.63 -9.20 11.53
CA VAL A 167 8.17 -7.97 10.94
C VAL A 167 9.04 -7.23 11.95
N SER A 168 10.05 -6.51 11.46
CA SER A 168 10.83 -5.59 12.30
C SER A 168 9.92 -4.52 12.94
N GLU A 169 10.15 -4.19 14.21
CA GLU A 169 9.42 -3.10 14.89
C GLU A 169 9.50 -1.76 14.13
N ASN A 170 10.51 -1.59 13.27
CA ASN A 170 10.69 -0.38 12.49
C ASN A 170 9.73 -0.28 11.29
N PHE A 171 9.13 -1.39 10.88
CA PHE A 171 8.14 -1.44 9.78
C PHE A 171 6.72 -1.73 10.27
N ALA A 172 6.53 -1.85 11.59
CA ALA A 172 5.23 -1.94 12.20
C ALA A 172 4.69 -0.55 12.58
N ILE A 173 3.40 -0.34 12.36
CA ILE A 173 2.66 0.89 12.68
C ILE A 173 1.89 0.65 13.97
N LYS A 174 2.04 1.52 14.95
CA LYS A 174 1.32 1.40 16.22
C LYS A 174 -0.13 1.86 16.06
N ILE A 175 -1.07 0.97 16.30
CA ILE A 175 -2.50 1.30 16.23
C ILE A 175 -2.99 1.74 17.61
N PRO A 176 -3.60 2.94 17.74
CA PRO A 176 -4.18 3.41 18.98
C PRO A 176 -5.30 2.48 19.48
N GLU A 177 -5.41 2.28 20.79
CA GLU A 177 -6.47 1.43 21.37
C GLU A 177 -7.90 1.93 21.07
N THR A 178 -8.04 3.21 20.76
CA THR A 178 -9.32 3.84 20.40
C THR A 178 -9.70 3.65 18.94
N ALA A 179 -8.82 3.05 18.14
CA ALA A 179 -9.06 2.87 16.70
C ALA A 179 -10.15 1.83 16.43
N ASP A 180 -10.93 2.06 15.37
CA ASP A 180 -11.84 1.04 14.84
C ASP A 180 -11.03 -0.02 14.05
N MET A 181 -10.68 -1.11 14.74
CA MET A 181 -9.81 -2.17 14.20
C MET A 181 -10.34 -2.78 12.89
N LYS A 182 -11.66 -2.82 12.68
CA LYS A 182 -12.25 -3.34 11.45
C LYS A 182 -11.98 -2.46 10.23
N ARG A 183 -11.66 -1.18 10.47
CA ARG A 183 -11.52 -0.17 9.42
C ARG A 183 -10.10 0.37 9.28
N VAL A 184 -9.18 -0.01 10.19
CA VAL A 184 -7.79 0.47 10.20
C VAL A 184 -6.97 -0.09 9.04
N ALA A 185 -7.11 -1.38 8.76
CA ALA A 185 -6.23 -2.06 7.81
C ALA A 185 -6.08 -1.32 6.46
N PRO A 186 -7.17 -0.87 5.78
CA PRO A 186 -7.03 -0.14 4.53
C PRO A 186 -6.39 1.25 4.65
N LEU A 187 -6.35 1.85 5.84
CA LEU A 187 -5.66 3.12 6.03
C LEU A 187 -4.16 2.99 5.75
N LEU A 188 -3.58 1.84 6.04
CA LEU A 188 -2.14 1.58 5.89
C LEU A 188 -1.68 1.48 4.42
N CYS A 189 -2.62 1.48 3.47
CA CYS A 189 -2.37 1.62 2.04
C CYS A 189 -3.15 2.79 1.47
N ALA A 190 -4.48 2.69 1.36
CA ALA A 190 -5.32 3.72 0.73
C ALA A 190 -5.27 5.06 1.47
N GLY A 191 -5.15 5.03 2.80
CA GLY A 191 -4.97 6.23 3.62
C GLY A 191 -3.67 6.94 3.27
N VAL A 192 -2.54 6.30 3.48
CA VAL A 192 -1.22 6.94 3.28
C VAL A 192 -0.98 7.31 1.82
N THR A 193 -1.44 6.50 0.86
CA THR A 193 -1.27 6.78 -0.58
C THR A 193 -1.97 8.07 -1.00
N THR A 194 -3.09 8.42 -0.37
CA THR A 194 -3.80 9.67 -0.65
C THR A 194 -3.33 10.83 0.24
N TRP A 195 -2.93 10.54 1.48
CA TRP A 195 -2.38 11.50 2.42
C TRP A 195 -1.07 12.13 1.93
N SER A 196 -0.13 11.30 1.47
CA SER A 196 1.23 11.73 1.09
C SER A 196 1.23 12.82 0.02
N PRO A 197 0.58 12.69 -1.16
CA PRO A 197 0.57 13.75 -2.16
C PRO A 197 -0.20 15.00 -1.72
N ILE A 198 -1.24 14.88 -0.90
CA ILE A 198 -1.99 16.02 -0.35
C ILE A 198 -1.04 16.88 0.51
N HIS A 199 -0.22 16.24 1.36
CA HIS A 199 0.75 16.94 2.21
C HIS A 199 1.96 17.45 1.43
N PHE A 200 2.45 16.68 0.46
CA PHE A 200 3.55 17.10 -0.41
C PHE A 200 3.18 18.38 -1.19
N SER A 201 1.98 18.46 -1.73
CA SER A 201 1.47 19.65 -2.41
C SER A 201 0.99 20.76 -1.45
N LYS A 202 1.07 20.53 -0.14
CA LYS A 202 0.71 21.52 0.89
C LYS A 202 -0.71 22.06 0.72
N VAL A 203 -1.66 21.19 0.38
CA VAL A 203 -3.07 21.53 0.27
C VAL A 203 -3.57 22.09 1.60
N LYS A 204 -4.34 23.17 1.53
CA LYS A 204 -4.83 23.90 2.69
C LYS A 204 -6.28 24.34 2.53
N LYS A 205 -6.84 24.85 3.60
CA LYS A 205 -8.19 25.39 3.64
C LYS A 205 -8.42 26.43 2.54
N GLY A 206 -9.51 26.25 1.80
CA GLY A 206 -9.95 27.14 0.72
C GLY A 206 -9.32 26.84 -0.64
N ASP A 207 -8.36 25.90 -0.74
CA ASP A 207 -7.87 25.46 -2.04
C ASP A 207 -8.99 24.72 -2.78
N LYS A 208 -9.09 24.96 -4.09
CA LYS A 208 -10.01 24.22 -4.97
C LYS A 208 -9.29 22.96 -5.45
N VAL A 209 -9.82 21.80 -5.08
CA VAL A 209 -9.16 20.53 -5.32
C VAL A 209 -10.04 19.55 -6.08
N GLY A 210 -9.43 18.80 -6.99
CA GLY A 210 -10.07 17.72 -7.73
C GLY A 210 -9.63 16.35 -7.23
N VAL A 211 -10.55 15.40 -7.15
CA VAL A 211 -10.26 13.97 -6.97
C VAL A 211 -10.78 13.24 -8.19
N ALA A 212 -9.86 12.74 -9.03
CA ALA A 212 -10.19 11.99 -10.23
C ALA A 212 -10.18 10.49 -9.95
N GLY A 213 -11.35 9.86 -10.12
CA GLY A 213 -11.65 8.50 -9.68
C GLY A 213 -12.18 8.46 -8.24
N TYR A 214 -13.36 7.90 -8.05
CA TYR A 214 -14.01 7.82 -6.74
C TYR A 214 -14.25 6.36 -6.33
N GLY A 215 -13.14 5.66 -6.15
CA GLY A 215 -13.06 4.29 -5.65
C GLY A 215 -12.43 4.20 -4.26
N GLY A 216 -11.74 3.09 -4.01
CA GLY A 216 -11.08 2.80 -2.73
C GLY A 216 -10.03 3.82 -2.27
N LEU A 217 -9.34 4.49 -3.20
CA LEU A 217 -8.43 5.61 -2.89
C LEU A 217 -9.20 6.94 -2.85
N GLY A 218 -10.02 7.20 -3.87
CA GLY A 218 -10.69 8.50 -4.02
C GLY A 218 -11.59 8.88 -2.84
N HIS A 219 -12.32 7.91 -2.23
CA HIS A 219 -13.15 8.21 -1.07
C HIS A 219 -12.34 8.58 0.18
N MET A 220 -11.11 8.04 0.32
CA MET A 220 -10.19 8.47 1.38
C MET A 220 -9.65 9.87 1.12
N ALA A 221 -9.25 10.16 -0.13
CA ALA A 221 -8.78 11.48 -0.54
C ALA A 221 -9.83 12.57 -0.24
N VAL A 222 -11.11 12.31 -0.60
CA VAL A 222 -12.21 13.25 -0.32
C VAL A 222 -12.31 13.55 1.17
N GLN A 223 -12.28 12.53 2.03
CA GLN A 223 -12.38 12.73 3.48
C GLN A 223 -11.23 13.58 4.03
N TYR A 224 -9.97 13.31 3.65
CA TYR A 224 -8.83 14.12 4.09
C TYR A 224 -8.92 15.55 3.59
N LEU A 225 -9.24 15.76 2.31
CA LEU A 225 -9.32 17.09 1.72
C LEU A 225 -10.46 17.92 2.32
N VAL A 226 -11.60 17.30 2.60
CA VAL A 226 -12.74 17.96 3.27
C VAL A 226 -12.36 18.35 4.71
N ASP A 227 -11.70 17.46 5.45
CA ASP A 227 -11.27 17.73 6.82
C ASP A 227 -10.23 18.86 6.90
N LEU A 228 -9.36 18.97 5.89
CA LEU A 228 -8.44 20.10 5.73
C LEU A 228 -9.13 21.42 5.33
N GLY A 229 -10.43 21.38 5.01
CA GLY A 229 -11.23 22.55 4.63
C GLY A 229 -11.04 22.99 3.17
N ALA A 230 -10.61 22.11 2.28
CA ALA A 230 -10.53 22.36 0.85
C ALA A 230 -11.91 22.27 0.19
N GLU A 231 -12.08 22.95 -0.95
CA GLU A 231 -13.27 22.89 -1.80
C GLU A 231 -13.16 21.71 -2.78
N VAL A 232 -13.75 20.57 -2.41
CA VAL A 232 -13.52 19.30 -3.11
C VAL A 232 -14.51 19.10 -4.25
N THR A 233 -13.98 18.82 -5.46
CA THR A 233 -14.72 18.33 -6.62
C THR A 233 -14.30 16.91 -6.93
N VAL A 234 -15.26 16.00 -7.01
CA VAL A 234 -15.04 14.61 -7.43
C VAL A 234 -15.29 14.48 -8.93
N PHE A 235 -14.41 13.77 -9.64
CA PHE A 235 -14.55 13.37 -11.04
C PHE A 235 -14.69 11.87 -11.14
N ASP A 236 -15.79 11.36 -11.68
CA ASP A 236 -16.00 9.94 -11.91
C ASP A 236 -16.79 9.69 -13.21
N ARG A 237 -16.85 8.45 -13.65
CA ARG A 237 -17.51 8.04 -14.90
C ARG A 237 -18.99 7.69 -14.71
N THR A 238 -19.43 7.47 -13.47
CA THR A 238 -20.77 6.97 -13.15
C THR A 238 -21.52 7.92 -12.24
N GLU A 239 -22.85 7.83 -12.21
CA GLU A 239 -23.71 8.62 -11.32
C GLU A 239 -23.92 7.96 -9.95
N GLU A 240 -23.69 6.67 -9.85
CA GLU A 240 -24.05 5.84 -8.70
C GLU A 240 -23.41 6.28 -7.37
N LYS A 241 -22.25 6.92 -7.45
CA LYS A 241 -21.48 7.36 -6.28
C LYS A 241 -21.64 8.85 -5.95
N ARG A 242 -22.43 9.61 -6.72
CA ARG A 242 -22.65 11.05 -6.52
C ARG A 242 -23.20 11.37 -5.12
N ALA A 243 -24.17 10.59 -4.66
CA ALA A 243 -24.76 10.76 -3.33
C ALA A 243 -23.76 10.46 -2.21
N ASP A 244 -22.90 9.45 -2.40
CA ASP A 244 -21.84 9.10 -1.44
C ASP A 244 -20.79 10.20 -1.35
N ALA A 245 -20.37 10.76 -2.48
CA ALA A 245 -19.43 11.89 -2.51
C ALA A 245 -19.97 13.11 -1.78
N ALA A 246 -21.23 13.46 -2.00
CA ALA A 246 -21.90 14.57 -1.30
C ALA A 246 -22.00 14.30 0.21
N ARG A 247 -22.32 13.07 0.62
CA ARG A 247 -22.38 12.66 2.03
C ARG A 247 -21.01 12.76 2.72
N MET A 248 -19.91 12.50 1.99
CA MET A 248 -18.55 12.68 2.48
C MET A 248 -18.04 14.11 2.43
N GLY A 249 -18.88 15.07 2.00
CA GLY A 249 -18.58 16.50 2.04
C GLY A 249 -18.00 17.09 0.75
N ALA A 250 -17.97 16.33 -0.36
CA ALA A 250 -17.60 16.90 -1.65
C ALA A 250 -18.63 17.98 -2.07
N MET A 251 -18.13 19.16 -2.45
CA MET A 251 -18.96 20.29 -2.86
C MET A 251 -19.56 20.08 -4.26
N ARG A 252 -18.85 19.38 -5.12
CA ARG A 252 -19.27 19.11 -6.49
C ARG A 252 -18.88 17.68 -6.90
N TYR A 253 -19.74 17.06 -7.69
CA TYR A 253 -19.46 15.82 -8.40
C TYR A 253 -19.64 16.06 -9.89
N VAL A 254 -18.70 15.61 -10.69
CA VAL A 254 -18.64 15.78 -12.14
C VAL A 254 -18.60 14.41 -12.79
N ASN A 255 -19.60 14.10 -13.59
CA ASN A 255 -19.56 12.93 -14.46
C ASN A 255 -18.73 13.27 -15.70
N VAL A 256 -17.52 12.70 -15.80
CA VAL A 256 -16.59 13.00 -16.88
C VAL A 256 -17.05 12.52 -18.26
N THR A 257 -18.10 11.69 -18.32
CA THR A 257 -18.70 11.25 -19.59
C THR A 257 -19.77 12.24 -20.10
N ASN A 258 -20.14 13.23 -19.27
CA ASN A 258 -21.07 14.29 -19.64
C ASN A 258 -20.32 15.59 -19.98
N PRO A 259 -20.19 15.97 -21.27
CA PRO A 259 -19.46 17.18 -21.66
C PRO A 259 -20.00 18.48 -21.05
N GLU A 260 -21.29 18.53 -20.73
CA GLU A 260 -21.90 19.72 -20.12
C GLU A 260 -21.36 19.97 -18.70
N GLU A 261 -21.07 18.90 -17.95
CA GLU A 261 -20.51 19.02 -16.59
C GLU A 261 -19.04 19.43 -16.59
N LEU A 262 -18.32 19.25 -17.72
CA LEU A 262 -16.92 19.64 -17.89
C LEU A 262 -16.73 21.10 -18.29
N LYS A 263 -17.81 21.80 -18.69
CA LYS A 263 -17.75 23.21 -19.06
C LYS A 263 -17.26 24.06 -17.89
N ASP A 264 -16.46 25.07 -18.20
CA ASP A 264 -15.97 26.09 -17.27
C ASP A 264 -15.03 25.57 -16.15
N LEU A 265 -14.47 24.37 -16.31
CA LEU A 265 -13.53 23.81 -15.33
C LEU A 265 -12.05 24.14 -15.61
N ASN A 266 -11.74 24.69 -16.79
CA ASN A 266 -10.37 25.08 -17.11
C ASN A 266 -9.86 26.17 -16.15
N ASN A 267 -8.58 26.06 -15.76
CA ASN A 267 -7.90 27.00 -14.83
C ASN A 267 -8.64 27.18 -13.48
N SER A 268 -9.27 26.13 -12.97
CA SER A 268 -10.13 26.22 -11.77
C SER A 268 -9.48 25.63 -10.52
N PHE A 269 -8.59 24.65 -10.65
CA PHE A 269 -8.09 23.86 -9.52
C PHE A 269 -6.65 24.20 -9.13
N ASP A 270 -6.39 24.24 -7.83
CA ASP A 270 -5.05 24.39 -7.26
C ASP A 270 -4.30 23.04 -7.26
N PHE A 271 -5.02 21.95 -7.01
CA PHE A 271 -4.51 20.61 -6.94
C PHE A 271 -5.53 19.61 -7.50
N ILE A 272 -5.05 18.57 -8.20
CA ILE A 272 -5.87 17.43 -8.59
C ILE A 272 -5.12 16.15 -8.22
N LEU A 273 -5.82 15.23 -7.52
CA LEU A 273 -5.31 13.90 -7.22
C LEU A 273 -5.99 12.88 -8.14
N SER A 274 -5.21 12.20 -8.98
CA SER A 274 -5.70 11.12 -9.83
C SER A 274 -5.47 9.77 -9.16
N THR A 275 -6.58 9.09 -8.86
CA THR A 275 -6.61 7.73 -8.32
C THR A 275 -7.10 6.70 -9.35
N ILE A 276 -7.13 7.08 -10.62
CA ILE A 276 -7.68 6.28 -11.72
C ILE A 276 -6.73 5.10 -12.02
N PRO A 277 -7.18 3.85 -11.90
CA PRO A 277 -6.33 2.67 -12.17
C PRO A 277 -6.31 2.27 -13.64
N ALA A 278 -7.14 2.87 -14.48
CA ALA A 278 -7.28 2.56 -15.90
C ALA A 278 -6.69 3.67 -16.78
N ASN A 279 -6.52 3.38 -18.07
CA ASN A 279 -6.03 4.36 -19.04
C ASN A 279 -6.99 5.54 -19.19
N TYR A 280 -6.46 6.76 -19.15
CA TYR A 280 -7.21 8.01 -19.29
C TYR A 280 -6.34 9.09 -19.93
N GLU A 281 -6.94 10.24 -20.24
CA GLU A 281 -6.28 11.41 -20.80
C GLU A 281 -5.86 12.41 -19.70
N PRO A 282 -4.61 12.36 -19.19
CA PRO A 282 -4.15 13.26 -18.13
C PRO A 282 -4.22 14.74 -18.52
N ILE A 283 -4.12 15.04 -19.82
CA ILE A 283 -4.16 16.40 -20.35
C ILE A 283 -5.47 17.13 -20.00
N MET A 284 -6.58 16.41 -19.91
CA MET A 284 -7.86 16.97 -19.50
C MET A 284 -7.78 17.59 -18.10
N TYR A 285 -7.21 16.84 -17.14
CA TYR A 285 -7.04 17.32 -15.77
C TYR A 285 -5.98 18.42 -15.65
N LEU A 286 -4.92 18.34 -16.44
CA LEU A 286 -3.91 19.40 -16.50
C LEU A 286 -4.48 20.73 -17.00
N ALA A 287 -5.39 20.69 -17.98
CA ALA A 287 -6.07 21.89 -18.46
C ALA A 287 -6.98 22.53 -17.39
N MET A 288 -7.51 21.74 -16.47
CA MET A 288 -8.35 22.21 -15.36
C MET A 288 -7.54 22.88 -14.24
N LEU A 289 -6.21 22.65 -14.17
CA LEU A 289 -5.37 23.29 -13.16
C LEU A 289 -5.18 24.79 -13.45
N LYS A 290 -5.11 25.59 -12.42
CA LYS A 290 -4.59 26.96 -12.48
C LYS A 290 -3.11 26.96 -12.84
N MET A 291 -2.56 28.12 -13.21
CA MET A 291 -1.11 28.31 -13.31
C MET A 291 -0.45 28.02 -11.95
N GLY A 292 0.60 27.19 -11.95
CA GLY A 292 1.26 26.71 -10.73
C GLY A 292 0.57 25.51 -10.05
N GLY A 293 -0.62 25.11 -10.51
CA GLY A 293 -1.33 23.96 -9.97
C GLY A 293 -0.65 22.62 -10.27
N GLU A 294 -0.99 21.60 -9.51
CA GLU A 294 -0.33 20.30 -9.50
C GLU A 294 -1.30 19.14 -9.72
N LEU A 295 -0.93 18.21 -10.60
CA LEU A 295 -1.60 16.91 -10.78
C LEU A 295 -0.72 15.82 -10.15
N ALA A 296 -1.18 15.22 -9.06
CA ALA A 296 -0.58 14.04 -8.48
C ALA A 296 -1.24 12.77 -9.01
N ILE A 297 -0.45 11.76 -9.35
CA ILE A 297 -0.93 10.48 -9.87
C ILE A 297 -0.56 9.38 -8.88
N VAL A 298 -1.56 8.69 -8.34
CA VAL A 298 -1.42 7.54 -7.43
C VAL A 298 -2.09 6.28 -7.96
N GLY A 299 -2.96 6.39 -8.96
CA GLY A 299 -3.46 5.25 -9.72
C GLY A 299 -2.36 4.67 -10.61
N LEU A 300 -2.51 3.42 -11.03
CA LEU A 300 -1.53 2.70 -11.85
C LEU A 300 -2.12 2.36 -13.22
N PRO A 301 -2.30 3.35 -14.12
CA PRO A 301 -2.76 3.09 -15.48
C PRO A 301 -1.63 2.46 -16.32
N ASP A 302 -1.95 1.46 -17.13
CA ASP A 302 -0.96 0.76 -17.97
C ASP A 302 -0.31 1.66 -19.03
N LYS A 303 -1.11 2.43 -19.75
CA LYS A 303 -0.70 3.13 -20.98
C LYS A 303 -1.31 4.54 -21.11
N SER A 304 -1.35 5.31 -20.05
CA SER A 304 -1.76 6.72 -20.18
C SER A 304 -0.65 7.53 -20.84
N THR A 305 -1.00 8.25 -21.91
CA THR A 305 -0.04 9.06 -22.65
C THR A 305 -0.19 10.54 -22.31
N LEU A 306 0.94 11.20 -22.09
CA LEU A 306 1.01 12.66 -21.98
C LEU A 306 1.82 13.19 -23.19
N ASN A 307 1.18 13.97 -24.05
CA ASN A 307 1.89 14.67 -25.11
C ASN A 307 2.70 15.82 -24.51
N ILE A 308 4.02 15.68 -24.51
CA ILE A 308 4.95 16.65 -23.89
C ILE A 308 4.83 18.04 -24.55
N ALA A 309 4.50 18.13 -25.84
CA ALA A 309 4.30 19.42 -26.51
C ALA A 309 3.16 20.23 -25.85
N ASN A 310 2.13 19.55 -25.35
CA ASN A 310 1.03 20.21 -24.63
C ASN A 310 1.49 20.84 -23.31
N MET A 311 2.55 20.32 -22.67
CA MET A 311 3.09 20.90 -21.43
C MET A 311 3.65 22.31 -21.64
N ALA A 312 4.14 22.64 -22.84
CA ALA A 312 4.59 24.00 -23.15
C ALA A 312 3.42 24.99 -23.15
N PHE A 313 2.25 24.59 -23.66
CA PHE A 313 1.03 25.41 -23.64
C PHE A 313 0.38 25.49 -22.27
N LEU A 314 0.54 24.43 -21.46
CA LEU A 314 0.06 24.35 -20.07
C LEU A 314 1.14 24.82 -19.09
N SER A 315 1.92 25.83 -19.46
CA SER A 315 3.10 26.28 -18.73
C SER A 315 2.88 26.45 -17.23
N GLN A 316 3.94 26.15 -16.46
CA GLN A 316 4.01 26.19 -14.98
C GLN A 316 3.05 25.25 -14.25
N ARG A 317 2.30 24.39 -14.92
CA ARG A 317 1.59 23.29 -14.26
C ARG A 317 2.53 22.12 -14.03
N LYS A 318 2.33 21.40 -12.94
CA LYS A 318 3.18 20.27 -12.57
C LYS A 318 2.40 18.98 -12.65
N VAL A 319 3.07 17.89 -13.03
CA VAL A 319 2.58 16.52 -12.92
C VAL A 319 3.64 15.66 -12.27
N TYR A 320 3.26 14.84 -11.32
CA TYR A 320 4.17 13.91 -10.64
C TYR A 320 3.44 12.66 -10.17
N GLY A 321 4.21 11.55 -10.05
CA GLY A 321 3.74 10.33 -9.40
C GLY A 321 4.00 10.36 -7.90
N SER A 322 3.15 9.72 -7.11
CA SER A 322 3.36 9.50 -5.69
C SER A 322 3.12 8.03 -5.37
N LEU A 323 4.03 7.42 -4.63
CA LEU A 323 3.98 6.02 -4.27
C LEU A 323 3.86 5.90 -2.75
N ILE A 324 2.71 5.39 -2.27
CA ILE A 324 2.46 5.15 -0.84
C ILE A 324 3.00 6.29 0.06
N GLY A 325 3.58 5.98 1.20
CA GLY A 325 4.31 6.90 2.09
C GLY A 325 5.33 6.12 2.91
N GLY A 326 6.28 6.81 3.55
CA GLY A 326 7.24 6.22 4.47
C GLY A 326 6.56 5.75 5.78
N ILE A 327 7.30 5.05 6.62
CA ILE A 327 6.76 4.48 7.87
C ILE A 327 6.28 5.58 8.82
N LYS A 328 7.07 6.64 8.98
CA LYS A 328 6.70 7.78 9.82
C LYS A 328 5.46 8.50 9.30
N GLU A 329 5.41 8.77 8.00
CA GLU A 329 4.25 9.40 7.36
C GLU A 329 2.99 8.52 7.49
N THR A 330 3.15 7.19 7.42
CA THR A 330 2.05 6.24 7.65
C THR A 330 1.54 6.29 9.09
N GLN A 331 2.44 6.42 10.08
CA GLN A 331 2.06 6.59 11.48
C GLN A 331 1.32 7.92 11.70
N GLU A 332 1.87 9.02 11.18
CA GLU A 332 1.25 10.36 11.28
C GLU A 332 -0.15 10.39 10.65
N MET A 333 -0.31 9.77 9.47
CA MET A 333 -1.61 9.63 8.81
C MET A 333 -2.59 8.81 9.65
N LEU A 334 -2.14 7.70 10.24
CA LEU A 334 -3.01 6.86 11.07
C LEU A 334 -3.48 7.59 12.33
N ASP A 335 -2.54 8.25 13.03
CA ASP A 335 -2.85 9.02 14.24
C ASP A 335 -3.84 10.16 13.92
N TYR A 336 -3.63 10.84 12.80
CA TYR A 336 -4.56 11.86 12.31
C TYR A 336 -5.94 11.28 12.02
N SER A 337 -5.99 10.18 11.28
CA SER A 337 -7.25 9.52 10.89
C SER A 337 -8.06 9.09 12.12
N VAL A 338 -7.42 8.46 13.09
CA VAL A 338 -8.08 8.02 14.33
C VAL A 338 -8.59 9.22 15.13
N LYS A 339 -7.78 10.28 15.26
CA LYS A 339 -8.14 11.51 15.98
C LYS A 339 -9.34 12.24 15.37
N HIS A 340 -9.44 12.26 14.03
CA HIS A 340 -10.47 12.98 13.28
C HIS A 340 -11.64 12.07 12.89
N GLY A 341 -11.60 10.77 13.22
CA GLY A 341 -12.66 9.82 12.88
C GLY A 341 -12.74 9.52 11.38
N ILE A 342 -11.62 9.67 10.65
CA ILE A 342 -11.53 9.41 9.21
C ILE A 342 -11.20 7.95 8.98
N TYR A 343 -12.16 7.22 8.44
CA TYR A 343 -12.02 5.79 8.16
C TYR A 343 -12.64 5.43 6.81
N PRO A 344 -12.13 4.38 6.14
CA PRO A 344 -12.78 3.85 4.96
C PRO A 344 -14.15 3.26 5.27
N GLU A 345 -15.06 3.28 4.31
CA GLU A 345 -16.24 2.43 4.35
C GLU A 345 -15.85 1.03 3.91
N VAL A 346 -16.18 0.04 4.73
CA VAL A 346 -15.73 -1.34 4.55
C VAL A 346 -16.88 -2.34 4.53
N VAL A 347 -16.71 -3.39 3.74
CA VAL A 347 -17.50 -4.62 3.79
C VAL A 347 -16.62 -5.69 4.41
N ILE A 348 -17.03 -6.21 5.57
CA ILE A 348 -16.30 -7.29 6.24
C ILE A 348 -16.74 -8.62 5.65
N ILE A 349 -15.76 -9.48 5.31
CA ILE A 349 -15.96 -10.84 4.83
C ILE A 349 -15.21 -11.82 5.73
N ASN A 350 -15.62 -13.10 5.73
CA ASN A 350 -14.88 -14.13 6.45
C ASN A 350 -13.59 -14.50 5.70
N ALA A 351 -12.63 -15.08 6.43
CA ALA A 351 -11.43 -15.71 5.88
C ALA A 351 -11.80 -17.08 5.28
N ASP A 352 -12.40 -17.03 4.10
CA ASP A 352 -12.89 -18.17 3.31
C ASP A 352 -12.54 -17.93 1.85
N GLU A 353 -11.99 -18.94 1.16
CA GLU A 353 -11.49 -18.81 -0.20
C GLU A 353 -12.55 -18.29 -1.18
N LYS A 354 -13.80 -18.74 -1.05
CA LYS A 354 -14.88 -18.33 -1.96
C LYS A 354 -15.34 -16.90 -1.70
N GLU A 355 -15.34 -16.47 -0.43
CA GLU A 355 -15.66 -15.08 -0.09
C GLU A 355 -14.56 -14.14 -0.59
N ILE A 356 -13.29 -14.54 -0.50
CA ILE A 356 -12.16 -13.78 -1.02
C ILE A 356 -12.22 -13.68 -2.54
N ASP A 357 -12.42 -14.77 -3.27
CA ASP A 357 -12.56 -14.78 -4.73
C ASP A 357 -13.71 -13.88 -5.21
N LYS A 358 -14.85 -13.96 -4.53
CA LYS A 358 -16.00 -13.09 -4.82
C LYS A 358 -15.69 -11.63 -4.58
N ALA A 359 -15.00 -11.31 -3.48
CA ALA A 359 -14.59 -9.95 -3.18
C ALA A 359 -13.60 -9.42 -4.21
N TRP A 360 -12.64 -10.24 -4.65
CA TRP A 360 -11.67 -9.90 -5.70
C TRP A 360 -12.36 -9.58 -7.02
N LYS A 361 -13.31 -10.42 -7.41
CA LYS A 361 -14.12 -10.15 -8.61
C LYS A 361 -14.84 -8.80 -8.49
N ASN A 362 -15.47 -8.50 -7.36
CA ASN A 362 -16.16 -7.23 -7.17
C ASN A 362 -15.21 -6.03 -7.19
N VAL A 363 -13.98 -6.17 -6.66
CA VAL A 363 -12.95 -5.12 -6.72
C VAL A 363 -12.53 -4.88 -8.16
N SER A 364 -12.26 -5.93 -8.93
CA SER A 364 -11.92 -5.86 -10.35
C SER A 364 -13.02 -5.19 -11.18
N ASP A 365 -14.28 -5.56 -10.93
CA ASP A 365 -15.45 -5.02 -11.64
C ASP A 365 -15.81 -3.57 -11.18
N GLY A 366 -15.17 -3.05 -10.13
CA GLY A 366 -15.50 -1.76 -9.54
C GLY A 366 -16.80 -1.73 -8.72
N ASN A 367 -17.35 -2.90 -8.39
CA ASN A 367 -18.65 -3.10 -7.72
C ASN A 367 -18.54 -3.09 -6.20
N VAL A 368 -17.67 -2.27 -5.63
CA VAL A 368 -17.50 -2.16 -4.17
C VAL A 368 -17.64 -0.72 -3.70
N LYS A 369 -18.30 -0.51 -2.56
CA LYS A 369 -18.39 0.76 -1.85
C LYS A 369 -17.85 0.59 -0.42
N PHE A 370 -16.57 0.83 -0.11
CA PHE A 370 -15.50 1.19 -1.05
C PHE A 370 -14.34 0.20 -0.91
N ARG A 371 -14.26 -0.57 0.21
CA ARG A 371 -13.18 -1.51 0.51
C ARG A 371 -13.74 -2.82 1.07
N TYR A 372 -13.09 -3.93 0.75
CA TYR A 372 -13.29 -5.19 1.47
C TYR A 372 -12.22 -5.36 2.54
N VAL A 373 -12.61 -5.96 3.67
CA VAL A 373 -11.70 -6.37 4.74
C VAL A 373 -12.03 -7.79 5.15
N ILE A 374 -11.03 -8.66 5.16
CA ILE A 374 -11.12 -10.05 5.60
C ILE A 374 -10.98 -10.08 7.11
N ASP A 375 -11.94 -10.67 7.81
CA ASP A 375 -11.84 -11.00 9.24
C ASP A 375 -11.01 -12.28 9.39
N MET A 376 -9.71 -12.11 9.63
CA MET A 376 -8.77 -13.23 9.74
C MET A 376 -8.96 -14.05 11.01
N SER A 377 -9.75 -13.59 11.99
CA SER A 377 -10.09 -14.37 13.17
C SER A 377 -11.01 -15.57 12.82
N THR A 378 -11.60 -15.57 11.62
CA THR A 378 -12.49 -16.63 11.12
C THR A 378 -11.76 -17.73 10.32
N ILE A 379 -10.43 -17.61 10.14
CA ILE A 379 -9.62 -18.62 9.44
C ILE A 379 -9.69 -19.98 10.17
N LYS A 380 -9.84 -21.05 9.42
CA LYS A 380 -10.01 -22.41 9.96
C LYS A 380 -8.72 -23.23 9.93
#